data_2cb6a1f8470684043b332945b0175f5c
#
_entry.id   2cb6a1f8470684043b332945b0175f5c
#
_cell.length_a   1.000
_cell.length_b   1.000
_cell.length_c   1.000
_cell.angle_alpha   90.00
_cell.angle_beta   90.00
_cell.angle_gamma   90.00
#
_symmetry.space_group_name_H-M   'P 1'
#
loop_
_entity.id
_entity.type
_entity.pdbx_description
1 polymer ?
#
loop_
_entity_poly.entity_id
_entity_poly.type
_entity_poly.pdbx_seq_one_letter_code
_entity_poly.pdbx_strand_id
1 'polypeptide(L)'
;MNFMRIKKIGKMATAAIIAFIAVVVFINPQKAQASQEGAVTVTATSNYVLDDSHNVDISITAYVEYAYDEGAYGWVINIIPQSWSKTSDNVTIDNMDYEDDYGYQTSTATYVFHYTAHAAFGEGNYDGYATFKFYVDEWGDFDYWLE
;
A
#
# COMPACT_ATOMS: atom_id res chain seq x y z
N MET A 1 64.28 34.71 -0.14
CA MET A 1 63.22 33.70 0.07
C MET A 1 61.88 34.37 -0.10
N ASN A 2 61.13 34.00 -1.17
CA ASN A 2 60.02 34.80 -1.68
C ASN A 2 58.69 34.53 -0.93
N PHE A 3 58.37 35.34 0.03
CA PHE A 3 57.09 35.35 0.74
C PHE A 3 55.82 35.61 -0.15
N MET A 4 56.03 36.07 -1.36
CA MET A 4 54.93 36.39 -2.29
C MET A 4 54.24 35.20 -2.92
N ARG A 5 54.92 34.02 -2.98
CA ARG A 5 54.30 32.83 -3.62
C ARG A 5 53.30 32.13 -2.70
N ILE A 6 53.46 32.20 -1.39
CA ILE A 6 52.57 31.50 -0.43
C ILE A 6 51.17 32.19 -0.36
N LYS A 7 51.11 33.53 -0.48
CA LYS A 7 49.83 34.26 -0.48
C LYS A 7 48.96 34.00 -1.73
N LYS A 8 49.60 33.68 -2.86
CA LYS A 8 48.85 33.39 -4.10
C LYS A 8 48.21 31.98 -4.09
N ILE A 9 48.91 31.03 -3.50
CA ILE A 9 48.40 29.64 -3.40
C ILE A 9 47.21 29.60 -2.42
N GLY A 10 47.28 30.29 -1.29
CA GLY A 10 46.18 30.35 -0.34
C GLY A 10 44.89 30.97 -0.88
N LYS A 11 45.03 32.01 -1.71
CA LYS A 11 43.85 32.70 -2.34
C LYS A 11 43.20 31.80 -3.41
N MET A 12 43.96 31.05 -4.18
CA MET A 12 43.45 30.14 -5.20
C MET A 12 42.79 28.91 -4.56
N ALA A 13 43.36 28.38 -3.49
CA ALA A 13 42.78 27.25 -2.76
C ALA A 13 41.42 27.61 -2.10
N THR A 14 41.34 28.84 -1.52
CA THR A 14 40.08 29.32 -0.92
C THR A 14 39.00 29.59 -1.98
N ALA A 15 39.34 30.14 -3.13
CA ALA A 15 38.40 30.34 -4.23
C ALA A 15 37.90 29.00 -4.83
N ALA A 16 38.79 27.99 -4.93
CA ALA A 16 38.42 26.65 -5.42
C ALA A 16 37.46 25.93 -4.44
N ILE A 17 37.70 26.06 -3.13
CA ILE A 17 36.83 25.44 -2.09
C ILE A 17 35.46 26.12 -2.10
N ILE A 18 35.38 27.44 -2.22
CA ILE A 18 34.10 28.16 -2.28
C ILE A 18 33.34 27.81 -3.55
N ALA A 19 34.02 27.68 -4.69
CA ALA A 19 33.39 27.25 -5.95
C ALA A 19 32.87 25.81 -5.88
N PHE A 20 33.61 24.92 -5.22
CA PHE A 20 33.21 23.52 -5.04
C PHE A 20 32.01 23.40 -4.10
N ILE A 21 31.96 24.14 -3.01
CA ILE A 21 30.80 24.18 -2.09
C ILE A 21 29.57 24.78 -2.80
N ALA A 22 29.74 25.83 -3.60
CA ALA A 22 28.65 26.42 -4.36
C ALA A 22 28.08 25.44 -5.41
N VAL A 23 28.95 24.68 -6.09
CA VAL A 23 28.54 23.66 -7.07
C VAL A 23 27.79 22.50 -6.41
N VAL A 24 28.24 22.04 -5.23
CA VAL A 24 27.53 20.98 -4.48
C VAL A 24 26.15 21.44 -3.99
N VAL A 25 26.02 22.70 -3.60
CA VAL A 25 24.71 23.27 -3.19
C VAL A 25 23.76 23.47 -4.39
N PHE A 26 24.29 23.70 -5.60
CA PHE A 26 23.47 23.84 -6.81
C PHE A 26 23.15 22.52 -7.51
N ILE A 27 23.89 21.42 -7.23
CA ILE A 27 23.66 20.14 -7.88
C ILE A 27 22.57 19.30 -7.19
N ASN A 28 22.17 19.65 -5.97
CA ASN A 28 21.06 18.99 -5.26
C ASN A 28 20.04 19.99 -4.69
N PRO A 29 19.20 20.62 -5.50
CA PRO A 29 17.90 20.99 -5.01
C PRO A 29 17.02 19.72 -5.10
N GLN A 30 17.28 18.68 -4.34
CA GLN A 30 16.20 17.79 -3.99
C GLN A 30 15.29 18.65 -3.12
N LYS A 31 14.28 19.28 -3.76
CA LYS A 31 13.05 19.58 -3.07
C LYS A 31 12.66 18.28 -2.39
N ALA A 32 12.72 18.25 -1.08
CA ALA A 32 11.98 17.25 -0.33
C ALA A 32 10.53 17.44 -0.77
N GLN A 33 10.08 16.65 -1.72
CA GLN A 33 8.69 16.64 -2.14
C GLN A 33 7.97 16.03 -0.95
N ALA A 34 7.07 16.80 -0.35
CA ALA A 34 6.28 16.28 0.75
C ALA A 34 5.43 15.12 0.20
N SER A 35 5.42 14.00 0.87
CA SER A 35 4.50 12.90 0.55
C SER A 35 3.07 13.42 0.52
N GLN A 36 2.31 12.93 -0.43
CA GLN A 36 0.88 13.19 -0.54
C GLN A 36 0.13 12.05 0.13
N GLU A 37 -0.93 12.40 0.86
CA GLU A 37 -1.79 11.42 1.53
C GLU A 37 -3.15 11.38 0.85
N GLY A 38 -3.74 10.21 0.78
CA GLY A 38 -5.07 9.95 0.25
C GLY A 38 -5.82 8.95 1.12
N ALA A 39 -7.13 8.95 0.94
CA ALA A 39 -7.99 7.96 1.56
C ALA A 39 -9.17 7.64 0.65
N VAL A 40 -9.61 6.39 0.65
CA VAL A 40 -10.71 5.92 -0.19
C VAL A 40 -11.50 4.82 0.51
N THR A 41 -12.81 4.79 0.26
CA THR A 41 -13.65 3.63 0.62
C THR A 41 -13.93 2.83 -0.65
N VAL A 42 -13.57 1.56 -0.63
CA VAL A 42 -13.69 0.65 -1.78
C VAL A 42 -14.41 -0.63 -1.38
N THR A 43 -15.07 -1.25 -2.37
CA THR A 43 -15.72 -2.56 -2.20
C THR A 43 -15.17 -3.52 -3.24
N ALA A 44 -14.53 -4.58 -2.79
CA ALA A 44 -14.06 -5.67 -3.64
C ALA A 44 -15.00 -6.87 -3.51
N THR A 45 -15.23 -7.57 -4.61
CA THR A 45 -16.08 -8.77 -4.67
C THR A 45 -15.34 -9.88 -5.37
N SER A 46 -15.44 -11.10 -4.83
CA SER A 46 -14.91 -12.31 -5.47
C SER A 46 -15.87 -13.48 -5.29
N ASN A 47 -15.82 -14.41 -6.23
CA ASN A 47 -16.57 -15.65 -6.19
C ASN A 47 -15.71 -16.76 -5.58
N TYR A 48 -16.20 -17.40 -4.53
CA TYR A 48 -15.55 -18.51 -3.85
C TYR A 48 -16.28 -19.80 -4.16
N VAL A 49 -15.57 -20.74 -4.77
CA VAL A 49 -16.06 -22.10 -5.04
C VAL A 49 -15.80 -22.94 -3.79
N LEU A 50 -16.86 -23.38 -3.15
CA LEU A 50 -16.79 -24.19 -1.93
C LEU A 50 -16.72 -25.68 -2.25
N ASP A 51 -17.50 -26.11 -3.23
CA ASP A 51 -17.46 -27.44 -3.83
C ASP A 51 -18.08 -27.44 -5.25
N ASP A 52 -18.27 -28.60 -5.87
CA ASP A 52 -18.80 -28.74 -7.24
C ASP A 52 -20.21 -28.15 -7.43
N SER A 53 -20.95 -27.89 -6.37
CA SER A 53 -22.36 -27.45 -6.40
C SER A 53 -22.60 -26.16 -5.65
N HIS A 54 -21.64 -25.68 -4.87
CA HIS A 54 -21.80 -24.52 -4.01
C HIS A 54 -20.70 -23.49 -4.28
N ASN A 55 -21.14 -22.27 -4.51
CA ASN A 55 -20.30 -21.10 -4.59
C ASN A 55 -20.96 -19.91 -3.88
N VAL A 56 -20.17 -18.91 -3.56
CA VAL A 56 -20.64 -17.69 -2.89
C VAL A 56 -19.86 -16.49 -3.40
N ASP A 57 -20.56 -15.42 -3.69
CA ASP A 57 -19.94 -14.11 -3.89
C ASP A 57 -19.81 -13.43 -2.55
N ILE A 58 -18.59 -13.09 -2.17
CA ILE A 58 -18.27 -12.32 -0.98
C ILE A 58 -17.83 -10.93 -1.41
N SER A 59 -18.39 -9.92 -0.77
CA SER A 59 -18.01 -8.53 -0.96
C SER A 59 -17.51 -7.95 0.36
N ILE A 60 -16.35 -7.32 0.35
CA ILE A 60 -15.76 -6.64 1.50
C ILE A 60 -15.61 -5.15 1.18
N THR A 61 -16.14 -4.31 2.05
CA THR A 61 -15.97 -2.85 1.99
C THR A 61 -14.94 -2.44 3.04
N ALA A 62 -13.91 -1.73 2.60
CA ALA A 62 -12.86 -1.22 3.46
C ALA A 62 -12.58 0.27 3.19
N TYR A 63 -12.26 1.00 4.25
CA TYR A 63 -11.65 2.32 4.18
C TYR A 63 -10.14 2.14 4.21
N VAL A 64 -9.45 2.71 3.23
CA VAL A 64 -8.00 2.59 3.08
C VAL A 64 -7.35 3.96 3.10
N GLU A 65 -6.34 4.12 3.93
CA GLU A 65 -5.46 5.27 3.99
C GLU A 65 -4.13 4.93 3.31
N TYR A 66 -3.67 5.78 2.43
CA TYR A 66 -2.43 5.58 1.69
C TYR A 66 -1.67 6.90 1.50
N ALA A 67 -0.41 6.80 1.13
CA ALA A 67 0.39 7.94 0.74
C ALA A 67 1.28 7.59 -0.45
N TYR A 68 1.83 8.61 -1.11
CA TYR A 68 2.76 8.44 -2.21
C TYR A 68 3.72 9.62 -2.33
N ASP A 69 4.90 9.32 -2.84
CA ASP A 69 5.91 10.30 -3.28
C ASP A 69 5.96 10.26 -4.79
N GLU A 70 5.52 11.33 -5.44
CA GLU A 70 5.37 11.43 -6.88
C GLU A 70 6.64 11.02 -7.64
N GLY A 71 6.52 9.99 -8.48
CA GLY A 71 7.60 9.41 -9.26
C GLY A 71 8.63 8.59 -8.46
N ALA A 72 8.34 8.24 -7.20
CA ALA A 72 9.21 7.44 -6.36
C ALA A 72 8.54 6.13 -5.91
N TYR A 73 7.54 6.19 -5.04
CA TYR A 73 6.79 5.02 -4.59
C TYR A 73 5.50 5.43 -3.85
N GLY A 74 4.52 4.53 -3.84
CA GLY A 74 3.34 4.61 -2.98
C GLY A 74 3.42 3.61 -1.83
N TRP A 75 2.64 3.83 -0.75
CA TRP A 75 2.50 2.88 0.35
C TRP A 75 1.15 2.99 1.04
N VAL A 76 0.69 1.86 1.54
CA VAL A 76 -0.54 1.78 2.32
C VAL A 76 -0.23 2.09 3.78
N ILE A 77 -1.00 2.99 4.37
CA ILE A 77 -0.88 3.38 5.78
C ILE A 77 -1.74 2.46 6.63
N ASN A 78 -3.01 2.26 6.22
CA ASN A 78 -3.97 1.52 7.03
C ASN A 78 -5.12 0.97 6.16
N ILE A 79 -5.68 -0.17 6.56
CA ILE A 79 -6.91 -0.74 6.01
C ILE A 79 -7.88 -0.95 7.18
N ILE A 80 -9.05 -0.33 7.10
CA ILE A 80 -10.09 -0.43 8.12
C ILE A 80 -11.32 -1.09 7.49
N PRO A 81 -11.55 -2.38 7.72
CA PRO A 81 -12.76 -3.06 7.26
C PRO A 81 -14.00 -2.40 7.86
N GLN A 82 -15.01 -2.15 7.03
CA GLN A 82 -16.25 -1.50 7.45
C GLN A 82 -17.43 -2.44 7.44
N SER A 83 -17.55 -3.27 6.41
CA SER A 83 -18.62 -4.23 6.28
C SER A 83 -18.26 -5.34 5.30
N TRP A 84 -19.00 -6.43 5.40
CA TRP A 84 -19.01 -7.48 4.42
C TRP A 84 -20.44 -7.89 4.07
N SER A 85 -20.63 -8.47 2.89
CA SER A 85 -21.89 -9.05 2.45
C SER A 85 -21.63 -10.29 1.60
N LYS A 86 -22.63 -11.12 1.45
CA LYS A 86 -22.60 -12.29 0.59
C LYS A 86 -23.79 -12.31 -0.35
N THR A 87 -23.60 -12.94 -1.51
CA THR A 87 -24.69 -13.29 -2.42
C THR A 87 -24.62 -14.77 -2.75
N SER A 88 -25.56 -15.53 -2.24
CA SER A 88 -25.77 -16.94 -2.59
C SER A 88 -27.09 -17.42 -1.95
N ASP A 89 -27.88 -18.15 -2.71
CA ASP A 89 -29.11 -18.76 -2.21
C ASP A 89 -28.84 -20.10 -1.49
N ASN A 90 -27.70 -20.71 -1.77
CA ASN A 90 -27.40 -22.07 -1.35
C ASN A 90 -26.37 -22.17 -0.21
N VAL A 91 -25.83 -21.03 0.22
CA VAL A 91 -24.79 -20.96 1.25
C VAL A 91 -25.11 -19.89 2.26
N THR A 92 -24.99 -20.21 3.53
CA THR A 92 -25.04 -19.24 4.63
C THR A 92 -23.64 -19.06 5.18
N ILE A 93 -23.18 -17.81 5.29
CA ILE A 93 -21.98 -17.49 6.05
C ILE A 93 -22.40 -17.22 7.49
N ASP A 94 -21.90 -18.03 8.41
CA ASP A 94 -22.23 -17.94 9.84
C ASP A 94 -21.38 -16.89 10.53
N ASN A 95 -20.12 -16.79 10.12
CA ASN A 95 -19.15 -15.89 10.70
C ASN A 95 -18.15 -15.43 9.65
N MET A 96 -17.64 -14.21 9.82
CA MET A 96 -16.51 -13.66 9.10
C MET A 96 -15.69 -12.82 10.06
N ASP A 97 -14.57 -13.36 10.50
CA ASP A 97 -13.69 -12.74 11.47
C ASP A 97 -12.38 -12.31 10.81
N TYR A 98 -11.80 -11.24 11.32
CA TYR A 98 -10.46 -10.83 11.00
C TYR A 98 -9.46 -11.87 11.52
N GLU A 99 -8.50 -12.25 10.66
CA GLU A 99 -7.44 -13.20 11.01
C GLU A 99 -6.07 -12.54 11.07
N ASP A 100 -5.66 -11.85 10.01
CA ASP A 100 -4.32 -11.26 9.91
C ASP A 100 -4.28 -10.06 8.95
N ASP A 101 -3.33 -9.14 9.18
CA ASP A 101 -3.04 -8.02 8.30
C ASP A 101 -1.52 -7.85 8.14
N TYR A 102 -1.09 -7.49 6.95
CA TYR A 102 0.32 -7.26 6.65
C TYR A 102 0.53 -6.37 5.42
N GLY A 103 1.77 -5.93 5.25
CA GLY A 103 2.17 -5.13 4.09
C GLY A 103 1.98 -3.62 4.27
N TYR A 104 1.68 -3.13 5.48
CA TYR A 104 1.68 -1.70 5.74
C TYR A 104 3.08 -1.09 5.57
N GLN A 105 3.13 0.16 5.13
CA GLN A 105 4.35 0.86 4.72
C GLN A 105 4.99 0.29 3.45
N THR A 106 4.27 -0.51 2.69
CA THR A 106 4.64 -1.01 1.35
C THR A 106 3.56 -0.66 0.34
N SER A 107 3.86 -0.80 -0.95
CA SER A 107 2.92 -0.48 -2.03
C SER A 107 1.70 -1.40 -2.06
N THR A 108 1.77 -2.59 -1.45
CA THR A 108 0.67 -3.53 -1.38
C THR A 108 0.43 -3.94 0.06
N ALA A 109 -0.78 -3.75 0.55
CA ALA A 109 -1.20 -4.27 1.84
C ALA A 109 -2.32 -5.29 1.69
N THR A 110 -2.40 -6.19 2.66
CA THR A 110 -3.33 -7.32 2.66
C THR A 110 -4.05 -7.38 4.00
N TYR A 111 -5.34 -7.70 3.93
CA TYR A 111 -6.18 -7.93 5.10
C TYR A 111 -6.92 -9.26 4.91
N VAL A 112 -6.70 -10.21 5.81
CA VAL A 112 -7.21 -11.58 5.70
C VAL A 112 -8.39 -11.80 6.64
N PHE A 113 -9.48 -12.31 6.09
CA PHE A 113 -10.67 -12.70 6.83
C PHE A 113 -10.83 -14.21 6.79
N HIS A 114 -11.08 -14.81 7.94
CA HIS A 114 -11.55 -16.19 8.03
C HIS A 114 -13.08 -16.20 8.01
N TYR A 115 -13.67 -17.06 7.17
CA TYR A 115 -15.11 -17.26 7.19
C TYR A 115 -15.47 -18.73 7.45
N THR A 116 -16.58 -18.94 8.14
CA THR A 116 -17.24 -20.23 8.27
C THR A 116 -18.60 -20.16 7.60
N ALA A 117 -18.91 -21.19 6.83
CA ALA A 117 -20.15 -21.26 6.05
C ALA A 117 -20.74 -22.66 6.09
N HIS A 118 -22.04 -22.76 5.80
CA HIS A 118 -22.69 -24.05 5.58
C HIS A 118 -23.64 -24.00 4.39
N ALA A 119 -23.89 -25.16 3.79
CA ALA A 119 -24.90 -25.28 2.74
C ALA A 119 -26.30 -25.13 3.33
N ALA A 120 -27.15 -24.32 2.66
CA ALA A 120 -28.52 -24.06 3.12
C ALA A 120 -29.42 -25.32 3.09
N PHE A 121 -29.10 -26.26 2.18
CA PHE A 121 -29.83 -27.49 1.97
C PHE A 121 -28.86 -28.66 1.84
N GLY A 122 -28.43 -29.26 2.94
CA GLY A 122 -27.52 -30.38 2.89
C GLY A 122 -26.51 -30.43 4.02
N GLU A 123 -25.63 -31.40 3.96
CA GLU A 123 -24.53 -31.56 4.91
C GLU A 123 -23.24 -31.00 4.27
N GLY A 124 -22.87 -29.79 4.61
CA GLY A 124 -21.60 -29.22 4.19
C GLY A 124 -21.26 -28.03 5.07
N ASN A 125 -20.12 -28.13 5.74
CA ASN A 125 -19.49 -27.00 6.44
C ASN A 125 -18.21 -26.65 5.69
N TYR A 126 -17.97 -25.37 5.51
CA TYR A 126 -16.85 -24.83 4.78
C TYR A 126 -16.13 -23.81 5.65
N ASP A 127 -14.82 -23.94 5.72
CA ASP A 127 -13.95 -22.95 6.31
C ASP A 127 -13.04 -22.41 5.20
N GLY A 128 -12.91 -21.11 5.11
CA GLY A 128 -12.13 -20.47 4.06
C GLY A 128 -11.62 -19.10 4.45
N TYR A 129 -10.85 -18.54 3.55
CA TYR A 129 -10.28 -17.22 3.71
C TYR A 129 -10.70 -16.33 2.55
N ALA A 130 -11.01 -15.07 2.86
CA ALA A 130 -11.20 -14.01 1.90
C ALA A 130 -10.11 -12.98 2.12
N THR A 131 -9.28 -12.77 1.11
CA THR A 131 -8.08 -11.94 1.22
C THR A 131 -8.29 -10.66 0.44
N PHE A 132 -8.52 -9.56 1.15
CA PHE A 132 -8.60 -8.23 0.57
C PHE A 132 -7.19 -7.67 0.37
N LYS A 133 -6.90 -7.20 -0.85
CA LYS A 133 -5.62 -6.58 -1.19
C LYS A 133 -5.84 -5.19 -1.76
N PHE A 134 -4.93 -4.28 -1.42
CA PHE A 134 -4.90 -2.91 -1.92
C PHE A 134 -3.47 -2.58 -2.36
N TYR A 135 -3.35 -2.00 -3.55
CA TYR A 135 -2.11 -1.54 -4.15
C TYR A 135 -2.18 -0.04 -4.43
N VAL A 136 -1.08 0.68 -4.24
CA VAL A 136 -0.94 2.08 -4.63
C VAL A 136 0.44 2.31 -5.26
N ASP A 137 0.48 3.06 -6.35
CA ASP A 137 1.70 3.39 -7.07
C ASP A 137 2.32 4.75 -6.65
N GLU A 138 3.40 5.12 -7.31
CA GLU A 138 4.13 6.38 -7.09
C GLU A 138 3.39 7.65 -7.55
N TRP A 139 2.24 7.51 -8.19
CA TRP A 139 1.38 8.62 -8.65
C TRP A 139 0.12 8.76 -7.81
N GLY A 140 -0.10 7.83 -6.86
CA GLY A 140 -1.31 7.74 -6.06
C GLY A 140 -2.47 7.05 -6.77
N ASP A 141 -2.23 6.45 -7.94
CA ASP A 141 -3.17 5.55 -8.58
C ASP A 141 -3.22 4.24 -7.80
N PHE A 142 -4.40 3.70 -7.60
CA PHE A 142 -4.58 2.50 -6.76
C PHE A 142 -5.44 1.45 -7.46
N ASP A 143 -5.24 0.20 -7.04
CA ASP A 143 -6.04 -0.95 -7.40
C ASP A 143 -6.37 -1.78 -6.15
N TYR A 144 -7.46 -2.55 -6.21
CA TYR A 144 -7.88 -3.39 -5.10
C TYR A 144 -8.67 -4.60 -5.59
N TRP A 145 -8.53 -5.71 -4.88
CA TRP A 145 -9.23 -6.95 -5.23
C TRP A 145 -9.43 -7.84 -4.00
N LEU A 146 -10.26 -8.86 -4.17
CA LEU A 146 -10.53 -9.89 -3.20
C LEU A 146 -10.21 -11.26 -3.83
N GLU A 147 -9.44 -12.09 -3.12
CA GLU A 147 -9.06 -13.44 -3.54
C GLU A 147 -9.20 -14.47 -2.41
#